data_c915bbfbb0e2e697f788dc3e879efcb6
#
_entry.id   c915bbfbb0e2e697f788dc3e879efcb6
#
_cell.length_a   1.000
_cell.length_b   1.000
_cell.length_c   1.000
_cell.angle_alpha   90.00
_cell.angle_beta   90.00
_cell.angle_gamma   90.00
#
_symmetry.space_group_name_H-M   'P 1'
#
loop_
_entity.id
_entity.type
_entity.pdbx_description
1 polymer ?
#
loop_
_entity_poly.entity_id
_entity_poly.type
_entity_poly.pdbx_seq_one_letter_code
_entity_poly.pdbx_strand_id
1 'polypeptide(L)'
;EWVHVQLHQQKGMISLSPPTICNSAVNIWVCASTDEEDVIETAIGEVIPGALISGPAGQILGGLSLQQAPVNHKYILPEDWHLRFPSGSEIIQYAASHYVKNSLDPDEQLLDRRRVEYDIFLLVEELHVLDIIRKGFGSVDEFIALANSVSNRRKSRAGKSLELHLEHLFIEHGLRHFSTQAITEGNKKPDFLFPSAGAYHDTEFPVENLRMLAVKTTCKDRWRQILNEADKIHQVHLFTLQEGVSLAQYREMRESGVRLVVPSSLHKKYPEAVRAELMTLGAFIAELTELYADIP
;
A
#
# COMPACT_ATOMS: atom_id res chain seq x y z
N GLU A 1 17.55 25.15 1.85
CA GLU A 1 16.82 26.42 1.95
C GLU A 1 15.56 26.18 2.77
N TRP A 2 15.39 26.95 3.86
CA TRP A 2 14.23 26.82 4.75
C TRP A 2 13.07 27.64 4.18
N VAL A 3 11.95 27.01 3.94
CA VAL A 3 10.73 27.68 3.53
C VAL A 3 10.00 28.14 4.79
N HIS A 4 9.76 29.44 4.93
CA HIS A 4 8.95 29.98 6.01
C HIS A 4 7.48 29.73 5.65
N VAL A 5 6.82 28.86 6.43
CA VAL A 5 5.40 28.51 6.22
C VAL A 5 4.54 29.39 7.10
N GLN A 6 3.75 30.26 6.50
CA GLN A 6 2.68 30.98 7.21
C GLN A 6 1.38 30.18 7.07
N LEU A 7 0.95 29.57 8.18
CA LEU A 7 -0.26 28.75 8.23
C LEU A 7 -1.49 29.66 8.37
N HIS A 8 -2.29 29.72 7.34
CA HIS A 8 -3.65 30.28 7.42
C HIS A 8 -4.65 29.13 7.38
N GLN A 9 -5.21 28.79 8.52
CA GLN A 9 -6.23 27.76 8.64
C GLN A 9 -7.62 28.36 8.34
N GLN A 10 -8.12 28.18 7.14
CA GLN A 10 -9.53 28.31 6.81
C GLN A 10 -10.01 27.07 6.08
N LYS A 11 -10.93 26.32 6.72
CA LYS A 11 -11.67 25.18 6.13
C LYS A 11 -10.80 24.06 5.51
N GLY A 12 -9.86 23.52 6.27
CA GLY A 12 -9.13 22.31 5.84
C GLY A 12 -8.09 22.50 4.73
N MET A 13 -7.91 23.70 4.20
CA MET A 13 -6.92 23.99 3.17
C MET A 13 -5.82 24.89 3.73
N ILE A 14 -4.58 24.47 3.60
CA ILE A 14 -3.40 25.28 3.91
C ILE A 14 -2.79 25.74 2.59
N SER A 15 -2.81 27.05 2.33
CA SER A 15 -2.08 27.60 1.19
C SER A 15 -0.71 28.10 1.64
N LEU A 16 0.34 27.70 0.95
CA LEU A 16 1.68 28.22 1.11
C LEU A 16 1.91 29.30 0.05
N SER A 17 2.20 30.53 0.47
CA SER A 17 2.67 31.55 -0.45
C SER A 17 4.17 31.37 -0.63
N PRO A 18 4.68 31.17 -1.86
CA PRO A 18 6.11 31.04 -2.10
C PRO A 18 6.82 32.38 -1.83
N PRO A 19 8.08 32.34 -1.38
CA PRO A 19 8.92 33.52 -1.43
C PRO A 19 9.04 34.01 -2.88
N THR A 20 9.16 35.28 -3.07
CA THR A 20 8.93 36.11 -4.30
C THR A 20 9.71 35.73 -5.58
N ILE A 21 10.26 34.53 -5.73
CA ILE A 21 11.12 34.11 -6.84
C ILE A 21 10.60 32.84 -7.57
N CYS A 22 9.53 32.20 -7.11
CA CYS A 22 8.99 31.01 -7.77
C CYS A 22 7.49 31.17 -8.03
N ASN A 23 7.09 31.18 -9.30
CA ASN A 23 5.68 31.28 -9.74
C ASN A 23 4.86 29.99 -9.52
N SER A 24 5.26 29.13 -8.60
CA SER A 24 4.58 27.86 -8.31
C SER A 24 3.86 27.95 -6.98
N ALA A 25 2.53 27.92 -7.01
CA ALA A 25 1.74 27.76 -5.79
C ALA A 25 1.78 26.28 -5.37
N VAL A 26 2.22 26.01 -4.15
CA VAL A 26 2.13 24.68 -3.54
C VAL A 26 0.86 24.64 -2.71
N ASN A 27 -0.09 23.81 -3.10
CA ASN A 27 -1.29 23.55 -2.30
C ASN A 27 -1.04 22.34 -1.40
N ILE A 28 -1.13 22.54 -0.10
CA ILE A 28 -1.06 21.47 0.87
C ILE A 28 -2.48 21.16 1.32
N TRP A 29 -2.91 19.93 1.14
CA TRP A 29 -4.17 19.43 1.63
C TRP A 29 -3.95 18.74 2.96
N VAL A 30 -4.72 19.14 3.97
CA VAL A 30 -4.75 18.46 5.26
C VAL A 30 -6.07 17.72 5.33
N CYS A 31 -5.98 16.41 5.23
CA CYS A 31 -7.16 15.55 5.32
C CYS A 31 -7.66 15.54 6.77
N ALA A 32 -8.93 15.85 6.97
CA ALA A 32 -9.58 15.81 8.28
C ALA A 32 -10.18 14.42 8.57
N SER A 33 -10.33 13.59 7.55
CA SER A 33 -10.88 12.24 7.65
C SER A 33 -10.18 11.27 6.70
N THR A 34 -10.32 9.98 6.97
CA THR A 34 -9.86 8.90 6.11
C THR A 34 -10.53 8.93 4.74
N ASP A 35 -11.79 9.36 4.68
CA ASP A 35 -12.52 9.44 3.41
C ASP A 35 -11.94 10.54 2.51
N GLU A 36 -11.51 11.66 3.08
CA GLU A 36 -10.82 12.72 2.34
C GLU A 36 -9.44 12.29 1.85
N GLU A 37 -8.71 11.52 2.67
CA GLU A 37 -7.43 10.94 2.29
C GLU A 37 -7.60 9.93 1.14
N ASP A 38 -8.59 9.04 1.23
CA ASP A 38 -8.93 8.08 0.18
C ASP A 38 -9.30 8.78 -1.13
N VAL A 39 -9.99 9.92 -1.07
CA VAL A 39 -10.32 10.74 -2.25
C VAL A 39 -9.04 11.31 -2.89
N ILE A 40 -8.12 11.83 -2.07
CA ILE A 40 -6.86 12.40 -2.56
C ILE A 40 -5.96 11.29 -3.11
N GLU A 41 -5.77 10.18 -2.39
CA GLU A 41 -5.01 9.03 -2.88
C GLU A 41 -5.60 8.46 -4.18
N THR A 42 -6.93 8.50 -4.32
CA THR A 42 -7.60 8.11 -5.56
C THR A 42 -7.27 9.05 -6.72
N ALA A 43 -7.21 10.35 -6.45
CA ALA A 43 -6.96 11.36 -7.47
C ALA A 43 -5.49 11.40 -7.92
N ILE A 44 -4.55 11.27 -6.98
CA ILE A 44 -3.11 11.37 -7.24
C ILE A 44 -2.43 10.00 -7.40
N GLY A 45 -3.12 8.91 -7.09
CA GLY A 45 -2.59 7.56 -7.07
C GLY A 45 -2.08 7.13 -5.70
N GLU A 46 -1.69 5.85 -5.58
CA GLU A 46 -1.13 5.30 -4.35
C GLU A 46 0.16 6.03 -3.97
N VAL A 47 0.25 6.46 -2.72
CA VAL A 47 1.48 7.01 -2.17
C VAL A 47 2.43 5.86 -1.86
N ILE A 48 3.41 5.64 -2.75
CA ILE A 48 4.48 4.67 -2.51
C ILE A 48 5.58 5.37 -1.72
N PRO A 49 5.94 4.88 -0.52
CA PRO A 49 6.99 5.49 0.28
C PRO A 49 8.29 5.68 -0.52
N GLY A 50 8.81 6.90 -0.52
CA GLY A 50 10.00 7.27 -1.29
C GLY A 50 9.80 7.62 -2.77
N ALA A 51 8.58 7.47 -3.32
CA ALA A 51 8.24 7.86 -4.69
C ALA A 51 7.65 9.27 -4.81
N LEU A 52 7.36 9.92 -3.71
CA LEU A 52 6.64 11.20 -3.59
C LEU A 52 7.27 12.39 -4.33
N ILE A 53 8.52 12.30 -4.77
CA ILE A 53 9.23 13.43 -5.38
C ILE A 53 9.31 13.30 -6.90
N SER A 54 9.05 12.15 -7.49
CA SER A 54 9.27 11.89 -8.92
C SER A 54 8.05 11.37 -9.69
N GLY A 55 6.90 11.23 -9.05
CA GLY A 55 5.67 10.77 -9.72
C GLY A 55 4.89 11.88 -10.41
N PRO A 56 3.85 11.53 -11.18
CA PRO A 56 2.97 12.51 -11.82
C PRO A 56 2.38 13.55 -10.88
N ALA A 57 2.20 13.21 -9.59
CA ALA A 57 1.77 14.14 -8.54
C ALA A 57 2.78 15.27 -8.29
N GLY A 58 4.07 15.00 -8.35
CA GLY A 58 5.10 16.05 -8.28
C GLY A 58 5.01 17.02 -9.45
N GLN A 59 4.52 16.58 -10.61
CA GLN A 59 4.28 17.44 -11.76
C GLN A 59 2.96 18.21 -11.67
N ILE A 60 1.94 17.66 -11.03
CA ILE A 60 0.68 18.36 -10.74
C ILE A 60 0.89 19.47 -9.71
N LEU A 61 1.76 19.25 -8.72
CA LEU A 61 2.13 20.25 -7.73
C LEU A 61 3.17 21.25 -8.26
N GLY A 62 3.93 20.89 -9.29
CA GLY A 62 5.01 21.68 -9.89
C GLY A 62 4.60 22.62 -11.03
N GLY A 63 3.29 22.90 -11.18
CA GLY A 63 2.77 23.81 -12.21
C GLY A 63 2.54 23.10 -13.55
N LEU A 64 1.40 23.41 -14.16
CA LEU A 64 0.90 22.95 -15.46
C LEU A 64 1.91 23.14 -16.60
N SER A 65 2.98 22.40 -16.61
CA SER A 65 3.71 22.12 -17.82
C SER A 65 3.18 20.81 -18.36
N LEU A 66 2.26 20.88 -19.30
CA LEU A 66 1.84 19.78 -20.19
C LEU A 66 3.00 19.31 -21.11
N GLN A 67 4.23 19.43 -20.66
CA GLN A 67 5.31 18.72 -21.28
C GLN A 67 5.16 17.27 -20.85
N GLN A 68 4.68 16.45 -21.80
CA GLN A 68 4.72 15.00 -21.71
C GLN A 68 6.09 14.61 -21.14
N ALA A 69 6.10 14.16 -19.88
CA ALA A 69 7.24 13.36 -19.44
C ALA A 69 7.40 12.25 -20.48
N PRO A 70 8.60 12.00 -20.99
CA PRO A 70 8.79 10.91 -21.93
C PRO A 70 8.22 9.66 -21.27
N VAL A 71 7.20 9.06 -21.89
CA VAL A 71 6.70 7.74 -21.51
C VAL A 71 7.94 6.87 -21.42
N ASN A 72 8.26 6.42 -20.22
CA ASN A 72 9.47 5.68 -19.98
C ASN A 72 9.27 4.30 -20.62
N HIS A 73 9.69 4.14 -21.89
CA HIS A 73 9.60 2.91 -22.67
C HIS A 73 10.45 1.76 -22.12
N LYS A 74 10.67 1.75 -20.80
CA LYS A 74 11.43 0.72 -20.10
C LYS A 74 10.77 -0.66 -20.23
N TYR A 75 9.43 -0.70 -20.38
CA TYR A 75 8.67 -1.95 -20.42
C TYR A 75 7.94 -2.07 -21.77
N ILE A 76 8.02 -3.24 -22.40
CA ILE A 76 7.28 -3.57 -23.63
C ILE A 76 6.10 -4.44 -23.22
N LEU A 77 4.89 -3.85 -23.19
CA LEU A 77 3.70 -4.55 -22.74
C LEU A 77 3.35 -5.72 -23.69
N PRO A 78 2.81 -6.84 -23.17
CA PRO A 78 2.29 -7.95 -23.97
C PRO A 78 1.21 -7.48 -24.95
N GLU A 79 1.18 -8.04 -26.18
CA GLU A 79 0.24 -7.62 -27.22
C GLU A 79 -1.23 -7.79 -26.81
N ASP A 80 -1.56 -8.83 -26.09
CA ASP A 80 -2.92 -9.07 -25.59
C ASP A 80 -3.40 -8.01 -24.60
N TRP A 81 -2.48 -7.31 -23.91
CA TRP A 81 -2.81 -6.19 -23.03
C TRP A 81 -3.25 -4.92 -23.78
N HIS A 82 -2.99 -4.84 -25.07
CA HIS A 82 -3.55 -3.79 -25.91
C HIS A 82 -5.06 -3.99 -26.17
N LEU A 83 -5.54 -5.22 -26.09
CA LEU A 83 -6.92 -5.58 -26.37
C LEU A 83 -7.79 -5.64 -25.09
N ARG A 84 -7.18 -5.94 -23.94
CA ARG A 84 -7.86 -6.04 -22.65
C ARG A 84 -6.99 -5.48 -21.54
N PHE A 85 -7.64 -4.98 -20.50
CA PHE A 85 -6.94 -4.62 -19.27
C PHE A 85 -6.53 -5.91 -18.54
N PRO A 86 -5.22 -6.13 -18.20
CA PRO A 86 -4.78 -7.31 -17.50
C PRO A 86 -5.28 -7.34 -16.05
N SER A 87 -5.35 -8.53 -15.47
CA SER A 87 -5.61 -8.70 -14.03
C SER A 87 -4.43 -8.21 -13.18
N GLY A 88 -4.69 -7.90 -11.91
CA GLY A 88 -3.62 -7.53 -10.98
C GLY A 88 -2.53 -8.60 -10.86
N SER A 89 -2.90 -9.89 -10.89
CA SER A 89 -1.95 -11.02 -10.86
C SER A 89 -1.05 -11.04 -12.09
N GLU A 90 -1.59 -10.78 -13.29
CA GLU A 90 -0.79 -10.71 -14.53
C GLU A 90 0.20 -9.56 -14.47
N ILE A 91 -0.21 -8.37 -13.99
CA ILE A 91 0.68 -7.22 -13.82
C ILE A 91 1.81 -7.55 -12.84
N ILE A 92 1.50 -8.19 -11.71
CA ILE A 92 2.50 -8.56 -10.70
C ILE A 92 3.47 -9.60 -11.24
N GLN A 93 3.00 -10.63 -11.96
CA GLN A 93 3.87 -11.62 -12.58
C GLN A 93 4.80 -10.99 -13.63
N TYR A 94 4.24 -10.09 -14.45
CA TYR A 94 5.02 -9.35 -15.44
C TYR A 94 6.05 -8.43 -14.75
N ALA A 95 5.66 -7.73 -13.69
CA ALA A 95 6.58 -6.92 -12.89
C ALA A 95 7.69 -7.76 -12.26
N ALA A 96 7.37 -8.94 -11.75
CA ALA A 96 8.36 -9.86 -11.17
C ALA A 96 9.41 -10.30 -12.20
N SER A 97 9.03 -10.51 -13.46
CA SER A 97 9.97 -10.85 -14.54
C SER A 97 10.90 -9.70 -14.94
N HIS A 98 10.53 -8.46 -14.62
CA HIS A 98 11.32 -7.24 -14.91
C HIS A 98 11.99 -6.66 -13.66
N TYR A 99 11.70 -7.23 -12.49
CA TYR A 99 12.32 -6.81 -11.25
C TYR A 99 13.77 -7.31 -11.17
N VAL A 100 14.68 -6.40 -10.91
CA VAL A 100 16.07 -6.74 -10.64
C VAL A 100 16.28 -6.75 -9.12
N LYS A 101 16.63 -7.89 -8.58
CA LYS A 101 16.87 -8.06 -7.14
C LYS A 101 18.15 -7.33 -6.74
N ASN A 102 18.01 -6.16 -6.11
CA ASN A 102 19.13 -5.33 -5.67
C ASN A 102 19.46 -5.50 -4.19
N SER A 103 18.57 -6.11 -3.41
CA SER A 103 18.72 -6.32 -1.98
C SER A 103 18.27 -7.71 -1.56
N LEU A 104 18.80 -8.21 -0.44
CA LEU A 104 18.33 -9.41 0.24
C LEU A 104 17.33 -9.09 1.35
N ASP A 105 17.16 -7.81 1.70
CA ASP A 105 16.21 -7.36 2.71
C ASP A 105 14.77 -7.44 2.17
N PRO A 106 13.86 -8.22 2.80
CA PRO A 106 12.48 -8.34 2.39
C PRO A 106 11.73 -7.00 2.35
N ASP A 107 12.06 -6.07 3.25
CA ASP A 107 11.45 -4.75 3.31
C ASP A 107 11.76 -3.92 2.05
N GLU A 108 13.02 -3.88 1.65
CA GLU A 108 13.45 -3.19 0.43
C GLU A 108 12.91 -3.88 -0.82
N GLN A 109 12.94 -5.21 -0.86
CA GLN A 109 12.40 -5.98 -1.98
C GLN A 109 10.91 -5.69 -2.20
N LEU A 110 10.12 -5.61 -1.13
CA LEU A 110 8.69 -5.30 -1.22
C LEU A 110 8.46 -3.94 -1.87
N LEU A 111 9.15 -2.91 -1.39
CA LEU A 111 8.98 -1.54 -1.88
C LEU A 111 9.42 -1.40 -3.34
N ASP A 112 10.55 -2.02 -3.70
CA ASP A 112 11.05 -1.97 -5.07
C ASP A 112 10.14 -2.72 -6.06
N ARG A 113 9.62 -3.90 -5.69
CA ARG A 113 8.67 -4.66 -6.52
C ARG A 113 7.38 -3.89 -6.73
N ARG A 114 6.85 -3.28 -5.68
CA ARG A 114 5.64 -2.47 -5.79
C ARG A 114 5.86 -1.25 -6.68
N ARG A 115 7.04 -0.65 -6.67
CA ARG A 115 7.38 0.45 -7.58
C ARG A 115 7.37 -0.01 -9.03
N VAL A 116 8.02 -1.13 -9.34
CA VAL A 116 8.04 -1.71 -10.69
C VAL A 116 6.62 -2.05 -11.16
N GLU A 117 5.82 -2.69 -10.31
CA GLU A 117 4.43 -3.03 -10.59
C GLU A 117 3.58 -1.79 -10.85
N TYR A 118 3.77 -0.74 -10.06
CA TYR A 118 3.03 0.52 -10.22
C TYR A 118 3.39 1.23 -11.53
N ASP A 119 4.66 1.28 -11.89
CA ASP A 119 5.10 1.84 -13.17
C ASP A 119 4.45 1.12 -14.36
N ILE A 120 4.40 -0.21 -14.30
CA ILE A 120 3.74 -1.04 -15.33
C ILE A 120 2.23 -0.80 -15.35
N PHE A 121 1.60 -0.74 -14.18
CA PHE A 121 0.17 -0.45 -14.06
C PHE A 121 -0.19 0.89 -14.70
N LEU A 122 0.60 1.94 -14.45
CA LEU A 122 0.37 3.25 -15.06
C LEU A 122 0.49 3.21 -16.58
N LEU A 123 1.44 2.46 -17.13
CA LEU A 123 1.55 2.28 -18.59
C LEU A 123 0.32 1.58 -19.17
N VAL A 124 -0.16 0.54 -18.50
CA VAL A 124 -1.39 -0.16 -18.92
C VAL A 124 -2.61 0.76 -18.80
N GLU A 125 -2.72 1.51 -17.71
CA GLU A 125 -3.82 2.45 -17.52
C GLU A 125 -3.82 3.53 -18.62
N GLU A 126 -2.66 4.10 -18.92
CA GLU A 126 -2.50 5.09 -19.99
C GLU A 126 -2.92 4.52 -21.36
N LEU A 127 -2.47 3.31 -21.67
CA LEU A 127 -2.82 2.60 -22.90
C LEU A 127 -4.35 2.48 -23.09
N HIS A 128 -5.10 2.22 -22.03
CA HIS A 128 -6.54 1.98 -22.12
C HIS A 128 -7.41 3.23 -21.93
N VAL A 129 -6.88 4.29 -21.32
CA VAL A 129 -7.68 5.43 -20.89
C VAL A 129 -7.38 6.70 -21.68
N LEU A 130 -6.13 6.88 -22.09
CA LEU A 130 -5.68 8.16 -22.68
C LEU A 130 -6.43 8.52 -23.96
N ASP A 131 -6.68 7.56 -24.85
CA ASP A 131 -7.39 7.84 -26.10
C ASP A 131 -8.87 8.17 -25.88
N ILE A 132 -9.49 7.62 -24.83
CA ILE A 132 -10.85 7.97 -24.43
C ILE A 132 -10.87 9.42 -23.95
N ILE A 133 -9.90 9.81 -23.10
CA ILE A 133 -9.78 11.18 -22.60
C ILE A 133 -9.55 12.16 -23.76
N ARG A 134 -8.67 11.83 -24.70
CA ARG A 134 -8.36 12.67 -25.86
C ARG A 134 -9.54 12.90 -26.80
N LYS A 135 -10.41 11.90 -26.96
CA LYS A 135 -11.65 12.02 -27.73
C LYS A 135 -12.66 12.96 -27.08
N GLY A 136 -12.54 13.18 -25.75
CA GLY A 136 -13.51 13.92 -24.96
C GLY A 136 -14.78 13.13 -24.66
N PHE A 137 -15.73 13.78 -24.04
CA PHE A 137 -16.97 13.17 -23.54
C PHE A 137 -18.19 13.89 -24.11
N GLY A 138 -19.21 13.12 -24.44
CA GLY A 138 -20.49 13.65 -24.91
C GLY A 138 -21.36 14.21 -23.78
N SER A 139 -21.09 13.81 -22.52
CA SER A 139 -21.80 14.28 -21.34
C SER A 139 -20.90 14.27 -20.09
N VAL A 140 -21.33 15.00 -19.06
CA VAL A 140 -20.69 14.96 -17.72
C VAL A 140 -20.77 13.57 -17.11
N ASP A 141 -21.87 12.85 -17.35
CA ASP A 141 -22.06 11.50 -16.80
C ASP A 141 -21.07 10.49 -17.38
N GLU A 142 -20.75 10.58 -18.66
CA GLU A 142 -19.70 9.76 -19.29
C GLU A 142 -18.32 10.01 -18.66
N PHE A 143 -17.98 11.29 -18.43
CA PHE A 143 -16.74 11.66 -17.77
C PHE A 143 -16.69 11.09 -16.34
N ILE A 144 -17.75 11.26 -15.54
CA ILE A 144 -17.82 10.77 -14.17
C ILE A 144 -17.75 9.24 -14.15
N ALA A 145 -18.42 8.55 -15.08
CA ALA A 145 -18.37 7.09 -15.17
C ALA A 145 -16.95 6.58 -15.42
N LEU A 146 -16.20 7.21 -16.36
CA LEU A 146 -14.81 6.85 -16.61
C LEU A 146 -13.92 7.15 -15.41
N ALA A 147 -14.04 8.34 -14.80
CA ALA A 147 -13.25 8.74 -13.64
C ALA A 147 -13.46 7.78 -12.46
N ASN A 148 -14.71 7.39 -12.17
CA ASN A 148 -15.04 6.41 -11.15
C ASN A 148 -14.46 5.02 -11.47
N SER A 149 -14.51 4.59 -12.73
CA SER A 149 -13.94 3.31 -13.16
C SER A 149 -12.44 3.25 -12.92
N VAL A 150 -11.71 4.29 -13.33
CA VAL A 150 -10.25 4.42 -13.12
C VAL A 150 -9.94 4.44 -11.62
N SER A 151 -10.64 5.27 -10.86
CA SER A 151 -10.51 5.40 -9.41
C SER A 151 -10.70 4.07 -8.68
N ASN A 152 -11.80 3.37 -8.97
CA ASN A 152 -12.09 2.07 -8.36
C ASN A 152 -11.03 1.01 -8.70
N ARG A 153 -10.50 1.04 -9.94
CA ARG A 153 -9.42 0.14 -10.36
C ARG A 153 -8.14 0.39 -9.57
N ARG A 154 -7.76 1.66 -9.38
CA ARG A 154 -6.60 2.05 -8.58
C ARG A 154 -6.73 1.58 -7.13
N LYS A 155 -7.90 1.82 -6.50
CA LYS A 155 -8.19 1.38 -5.12
C LYS A 155 -8.13 -0.13 -4.96
N SER A 156 -8.81 -0.86 -5.85
CA SER A 156 -8.83 -2.33 -5.84
C SER A 156 -7.43 -2.92 -6.01
N ARG A 157 -6.63 -2.32 -6.90
CA ARG A 157 -5.24 -2.74 -7.13
C ARG A 157 -4.39 -2.60 -5.87
N ALA A 158 -4.44 -1.44 -5.22
CA ALA A 158 -3.52 -1.11 -4.11
C ALA A 158 -3.54 -2.17 -2.99
N GLY A 159 -4.73 -2.57 -2.53
CA GLY A 159 -4.88 -3.59 -1.49
C GLY A 159 -4.43 -4.98 -1.97
N LYS A 160 -4.98 -5.45 -3.11
CA LYS A 160 -4.68 -6.81 -3.60
C LYS A 160 -3.22 -6.99 -4.01
N SER A 161 -2.62 -5.95 -4.58
CA SER A 161 -1.20 -5.96 -4.94
C SER A 161 -0.32 -6.19 -3.71
N LEU A 162 -0.60 -5.51 -2.59
CA LEU A 162 0.19 -5.65 -1.36
C LEU A 162 0.14 -7.07 -0.81
N GLU A 163 -1.05 -7.69 -0.74
CA GLU A 163 -1.21 -9.08 -0.31
C GLU A 163 -0.39 -10.04 -1.19
N LEU A 164 -0.50 -9.93 -2.52
CA LEU A 164 0.20 -10.81 -3.45
C LEU A 164 1.72 -10.65 -3.40
N HIS A 165 2.23 -9.43 -3.24
CA HIS A 165 3.67 -9.23 -3.06
C HIS A 165 4.19 -9.84 -1.76
N LEU A 166 3.43 -9.73 -0.67
CA LEU A 166 3.78 -10.36 0.61
C LEU A 166 3.78 -11.89 0.49
N GLU A 167 2.77 -12.48 -0.14
CA GLU A 167 2.69 -13.93 -0.41
C GLU A 167 3.94 -14.42 -1.17
N HIS A 168 4.31 -13.74 -2.25
CA HIS A 168 5.51 -14.09 -3.02
C HIS A 168 6.78 -13.96 -2.18
N LEU A 169 6.92 -12.91 -1.38
CA LEU A 169 8.08 -12.72 -0.53
C LEU A 169 8.17 -13.78 0.57
N PHE A 170 7.06 -14.16 1.19
CA PHE A 170 7.05 -15.24 2.17
C PHE A 170 7.61 -16.53 1.57
N ILE A 171 7.12 -16.93 0.41
CA ILE A 171 7.59 -18.14 -0.29
C ILE A 171 9.08 -18.05 -0.63
N GLU A 172 9.54 -16.92 -1.16
CA GLU A 172 10.94 -16.71 -1.55
C GLU A 172 11.90 -16.71 -0.36
N HIS A 173 11.44 -16.25 0.80
CA HIS A 173 12.23 -16.25 2.03
C HIS A 173 12.01 -17.51 2.88
N GLY A 174 11.38 -18.55 2.31
CA GLY A 174 11.26 -19.87 2.93
C GLY A 174 10.08 -20.05 3.88
N LEU A 175 9.28 -18.99 4.12
CA LEU A 175 8.06 -19.09 4.92
C LEU A 175 6.92 -19.63 4.04
N ARG A 176 6.62 -20.94 4.17
CA ARG A 176 5.62 -21.64 3.36
C ARG A 176 4.38 -22.04 4.15
N HIS A 177 4.44 -21.94 5.47
CA HIS A 177 3.37 -22.33 6.38
C HIS A 177 2.41 -21.17 6.58
N PHE A 178 1.47 -20.98 5.64
CA PHE A 178 0.38 -20.01 5.76
C PHE A 178 -0.83 -20.39 4.90
N SER A 179 -1.96 -19.80 5.22
CA SER A 179 -3.16 -19.81 4.39
C SER A 179 -3.63 -18.37 4.17
N THR A 180 -4.04 -18.06 2.94
CA THR A 180 -4.60 -16.75 2.57
C THR A 180 -6.13 -16.82 2.55
N GLN A 181 -6.78 -15.74 2.98
CA GLN A 181 -8.24 -15.57 2.91
C GLN A 181 -9.03 -16.77 3.49
N ALA A 182 -8.45 -17.44 4.49
CA ALA A 182 -9.07 -18.57 5.16
C ALA A 182 -10.28 -18.13 5.97
N ILE A 183 -11.36 -18.94 5.96
CA ILE A 183 -12.57 -18.61 6.71
C ILE A 183 -12.34 -18.89 8.19
N THR A 184 -12.63 -17.91 9.03
CA THR A 184 -12.67 -18.00 10.49
C THR A 184 -14.10 -17.81 11.02
N GLU A 185 -14.26 -17.44 12.28
CA GLU A 185 -15.55 -17.24 12.92
C GLU A 185 -16.39 -16.16 12.20
N GLY A 186 -17.67 -16.39 12.03
CA GLY A 186 -18.57 -15.42 11.40
C GLY A 186 -18.29 -15.13 9.92
N ASN A 187 -17.69 -16.09 9.19
CA ASN A 187 -17.27 -15.95 7.79
C ASN A 187 -16.25 -14.82 7.55
N LYS A 188 -15.48 -14.45 8.55
CA LYS A 188 -14.38 -13.51 8.42
C LYS A 188 -13.21 -14.16 7.67
N LYS A 189 -12.38 -13.34 7.04
CA LYS A 189 -11.28 -13.82 6.19
C LYS A 189 -10.04 -12.97 6.42
N PRO A 190 -9.23 -13.30 7.42
CA PRO A 190 -7.94 -12.66 7.60
C PRO A 190 -7.07 -12.81 6.34
N ASP A 191 -6.25 -11.81 6.07
CA ASP A 191 -5.40 -11.80 4.88
C ASP A 191 -4.42 -12.98 4.89
N PHE A 192 -3.80 -13.26 6.06
CA PHE A 192 -2.92 -14.43 6.26
C PHE A 192 -3.15 -15.06 7.63
N LEU A 193 -3.24 -16.40 7.66
CA LEU A 193 -3.19 -17.22 8.88
C LEU A 193 -1.97 -18.14 8.85
N PHE A 194 -1.31 -18.27 9.97
CA PHE A 194 -0.13 -19.12 10.16
C PHE A 194 -0.34 -20.11 11.31
N PRO A 195 0.14 -21.37 11.20
CA PRO A 195 0.81 -21.93 10.02
C PRO A 195 -0.17 -22.34 8.92
N SER A 196 -1.46 -22.48 9.19
CA SER A 196 -2.48 -22.85 8.20
C SER A 196 -3.90 -22.65 8.73
N ALA A 197 -4.89 -22.65 7.83
CA ALA A 197 -6.30 -22.72 8.18
C ALA A 197 -6.64 -24.01 8.94
N GLY A 198 -6.02 -25.14 8.59
CA GLY A 198 -6.17 -26.42 9.29
C GLY A 198 -5.75 -26.32 10.76
N ALA A 199 -4.57 -25.78 11.03
CA ALA A 199 -4.08 -25.56 12.39
C ALA A 199 -4.98 -24.60 13.19
N TYR A 200 -5.54 -23.58 12.56
CA TYR A 200 -6.47 -22.68 13.20
C TYR A 200 -7.76 -23.37 13.67
N HIS A 201 -8.28 -24.32 12.89
CA HIS A 201 -9.51 -25.06 13.22
C HIS A 201 -9.25 -26.30 14.10
N ASP A 202 -8.00 -26.75 14.20
CA ASP A 202 -7.62 -27.85 15.07
C ASP A 202 -7.68 -27.41 16.55
N THR A 203 -8.42 -28.14 17.37
CA THR A 203 -8.55 -27.89 18.82
C THR A 203 -7.33 -28.32 19.62
N GLU A 204 -6.51 -29.22 19.06
CA GLU A 204 -5.29 -29.74 19.70
C GLU A 204 -4.07 -28.88 19.34
N PHE A 205 -4.16 -28.02 18.32
CA PHE A 205 -3.05 -27.15 17.95
C PHE A 205 -2.87 -26.03 19.00
N PRO A 206 -1.64 -25.80 19.50
CA PRO A 206 -1.36 -24.78 20.50
C PRO A 206 -1.71 -23.37 20.00
N VAL A 207 -2.63 -22.70 20.69
CA VAL A 207 -3.09 -21.36 20.30
C VAL A 207 -1.96 -20.33 20.31
N GLU A 208 -0.99 -20.48 21.20
CA GLU A 208 0.21 -19.65 21.29
C GLU A 208 1.09 -19.72 20.04
N ASN A 209 0.95 -20.77 19.23
CA ASN A 209 1.65 -20.92 17.95
C ASN A 209 0.84 -20.44 16.74
N LEU A 210 -0.39 -20.02 16.93
CA LEU A 210 -1.15 -19.38 15.86
C LEU A 210 -0.74 -17.93 15.68
N ARG A 211 -0.63 -17.48 14.43
CA ARG A 211 -0.41 -16.08 14.09
C ARG A 211 -1.37 -15.65 12.97
N MET A 212 -1.66 -14.38 12.98
CA MET A 212 -2.43 -13.72 11.93
C MET A 212 -1.69 -12.46 11.49
N LEU A 213 -1.67 -12.20 10.19
CA LEU A 213 -1.23 -10.93 9.61
C LEU A 213 -2.37 -10.34 8.80
N ALA A 214 -2.85 -9.19 9.25
CA ALA A 214 -3.72 -8.34 8.45
C ALA A 214 -2.86 -7.37 7.63
N VAL A 215 -3.33 -7.01 6.43
CA VAL A 215 -2.61 -6.17 5.49
C VAL A 215 -3.44 -4.96 5.12
N LYS A 216 -2.95 -3.78 5.47
CA LYS A 216 -3.62 -2.51 5.14
C LYS A 216 -2.57 -1.51 4.65
N THR A 217 -2.75 -0.98 3.44
CA THR A 217 -1.86 0.06 2.92
C THR A 217 -1.83 1.25 3.87
N THR A 218 -3.02 1.68 4.32
CA THR A 218 -3.21 2.68 5.36
C THR A 218 -4.00 2.08 6.53
N CYS A 219 -3.59 2.33 7.76
CA CYS A 219 -4.18 1.67 8.92
C CYS A 219 -4.98 2.59 9.84
N LYS A 220 -4.91 3.92 9.69
CA LYS A 220 -5.50 4.93 10.59
C LYS A 220 -6.68 4.39 11.44
N ASP A 221 -7.88 4.39 10.87
CA ASP A 221 -9.08 3.91 11.58
C ASP A 221 -9.43 2.44 11.26
N ARG A 222 -8.78 1.85 10.24
CA ARG A 222 -9.08 0.49 9.78
C ARG A 222 -8.48 -0.60 10.65
N TRP A 223 -7.52 -0.28 11.51
CA TRP A 223 -6.89 -1.26 12.37
C TRP A 223 -7.88 -1.92 13.36
N ARG A 224 -8.98 -1.23 13.73
CA ARG A 224 -10.00 -1.82 14.61
C ARG A 224 -10.78 -2.94 13.93
N GLN A 225 -10.87 -2.93 12.61
CA GLN A 225 -11.60 -3.94 11.84
C GLN A 225 -10.94 -5.31 11.93
N ILE A 226 -9.60 -5.36 12.10
CA ILE A 226 -8.85 -6.61 12.14
C ILE A 226 -8.94 -7.35 13.47
N LEU A 227 -9.31 -6.67 14.56
CA LEU A 227 -9.30 -7.23 15.91
C LEU A 227 -10.20 -8.48 16.08
N ASN A 228 -11.20 -8.59 15.25
CA ASN A 228 -12.16 -9.69 15.30
C ASN A 228 -12.02 -10.67 14.14
N GLU A 229 -10.95 -10.58 13.33
CA GLU A 229 -10.81 -11.44 12.14
C GLU A 229 -10.41 -12.88 12.48
N ALA A 230 -9.86 -13.14 13.69
CA ALA A 230 -9.48 -14.46 14.17
C ALA A 230 -9.60 -14.51 15.70
N ASP A 231 -10.75 -14.95 16.21
CA ASP A 231 -11.10 -14.83 17.64
C ASP A 231 -10.16 -15.63 18.59
N LYS A 232 -9.50 -16.68 18.09
CA LYS A 232 -8.52 -17.47 18.86
C LYS A 232 -7.18 -16.74 19.04
N ILE A 233 -6.87 -15.73 18.20
CA ILE A 233 -5.55 -15.08 18.18
C ILE A 233 -5.63 -13.74 18.91
N HIS A 234 -4.99 -13.66 20.08
CA HIS A 234 -5.01 -12.45 20.91
C HIS A 234 -4.02 -11.38 20.46
N GLN A 235 -2.90 -11.77 19.85
CA GLN A 235 -1.92 -10.85 19.30
C GLN A 235 -1.97 -10.87 17.78
N VAL A 236 -2.51 -9.81 17.20
CA VAL A 236 -2.68 -9.65 15.76
C VAL A 236 -1.52 -8.84 15.18
N HIS A 237 -0.92 -9.30 14.11
CA HIS A 237 0.04 -8.51 13.36
C HIS A 237 -0.67 -7.72 12.27
N LEU A 238 -0.31 -6.44 12.14
CA LEU A 238 -0.83 -5.55 11.09
C LEU A 238 0.35 -5.05 10.26
N PHE A 239 0.44 -5.54 9.02
CA PHE A 239 1.37 -4.98 8.04
C PHE A 239 0.78 -3.70 7.43
N THR A 240 1.59 -2.64 7.41
CA THR A 240 1.14 -1.37 6.83
C THR A 240 2.29 -0.59 6.18
N LEU A 241 1.95 0.15 5.12
CA LEU A 241 2.81 1.14 4.49
C LEU A 241 2.53 2.57 4.99
N GLN A 242 1.68 2.71 6.01
CA GLN A 242 1.35 4.00 6.62
C GLN A 242 2.63 4.73 7.06
N GLU A 243 2.78 5.98 6.63
CA GLU A 243 3.93 6.83 6.97
C GLU A 243 3.83 7.46 8.37
N GLY A 244 3.52 6.64 9.37
CA GLY A 244 3.44 7.04 10.76
C GLY A 244 2.01 7.08 11.30
N VAL A 245 1.92 6.95 12.62
CA VAL A 245 0.70 7.10 13.42
C VAL A 245 1.03 7.96 14.64
N SER A 246 0.02 8.58 15.26
CA SER A 246 0.24 9.31 16.49
C SER A 246 0.64 8.38 17.64
N LEU A 247 1.37 8.89 18.63
CA LEU A 247 1.73 8.11 19.82
C LEU A 247 0.50 7.58 20.56
N ALA A 248 -0.59 8.35 20.60
CA ALA A 248 -1.85 7.94 21.22
C ALA A 248 -2.47 6.76 20.47
N GLN A 249 -2.53 6.83 19.15
CA GLN A 249 -3.06 5.77 18.30
C GLN A 249 -2.21 4.50 18.39
N TYR A 250 -0.88 4.63 18.40
CA TYR A 250 0.01 3.47 18.59
C TYR A 250 -0.23 2.76 19.93
N ARG A 251 -0.38 3.54 21.02
CA ARG A 251 -0.68 2.96 22.36
C ARG A 251 -2.01 2.22 22.36
N GLU A 252 -3.05 2.81 21.74
CA GLU A 252 -4.35 2.16 21.63
C GLU A 252 -4.28 0.84 20.84
N MET A 253 -3.56 0.81 19.71
CA MET A 253 -3.31 -0.41 18.94
C MET A 253 -2.62 -1.47 19.80
N ARG A 254 -1.55 -1.11 20.50
CA ARG A 254 -0.77 -2.00 21.34
C ARG A 254 -1.60 -2.56 22.50
N GLU A 255 -2.36 -1.71 23.20
CA GLU A 255 -3.27 -2.12 24.29
C GLU A 255 -4.36 -3.05 23.77
N SER A 256 -4.75 -2.94 22.51
CA SER A 256 -5.70 -3.82 21.84
C SER A 256 -5.07 -5.10 21.27
N GLY A 257 -3.79 -5.37 21.53
CA GLY A 257 -3.10 -6.57 21.06
C GLY A 257 -2.59 -6.50 19.62
N VAL A 258 -2.53 -5.31 19.00
CA VAL A 258 -2.02 -5.13 17.65
C VAL A 258 -0.52 -4.83 17.66
N ARG A 259 0.26 -5.64 16.95
CA ARG A 259 1.68 -5.44 16.70
C ARG A 259 1.90 -4.97 15.26
N LEU A 260 2.47 -3.79 15.09
CA LEU A 260 2.72 -3.22 13.76
C LEU A 260 3.94 -3.86 13.10
N VAL A 261 3.75 -4.29 11.86
CA VAL A 261 4.82 -4.70 10.93
C VAL A 261 4.94 -3.62 9.87
N VAL A 262 6.08 -2.94 9.86
CA VAL A 262 6.30 -1.75 9.03
C VAL A 262 7.66 -1.87 8.35
N PRO A 263 7.80 -1.58 7.05
CA PRO A 263 9.09 -1.56 6.40
C PRO A 263 10.11 -0.66 7.12
N SER A 264 11.33 -1.15 7.27
CA SER A 264 12.41 -0.47 8.02
C SER A 264 12.64 0.98 7.62
N SER A 265 12.54 1.28 6.33
CA SER A 265 12.71 2.63 5.77
C SER A 265 11.67 3.63 6.27
N LEU A 266 10.49 3.16 6.70
CA LEU A 266 9.41 3.99 7.22
C LEU A 266 9.50 4.24 8.73
N HIS A 267 10.29 3.47 9.48
CA HIS A 267 10.38 3.61 10.94
C HIS A 267 10.70 5.04 11.39
N LYS A 268 11.55 5.75 10.63
CA LYS A 268 11.89 7.16 10.93
C LYS A 268 10.70 8.13 10.85
N LYS A 269 9.61 7.75 10.19
CA LYS A 269 8.37 8.54 10.08
C LYS A 269 7.47 8.39 11.32
N TYR A 270 7.73 7.37 12.13
CA TYR A 270 7.00 7.12 13.37
C TYR A 270 7.61 7.91 14.54
N PRO A 271 6.82 8.21 15.59
CA PRO A 271 7.33 8.85 16.81
C PRO A 271 8.52 8.08 17.38
N GLU A 272 9.57 8.79 17.81
CA GLU A 272 10.80 8.18 18.32
C GLU A 272 10.55 7.14 19.40
N ALA A 273 9.62 7.43 20.30
CA ALA A 273 9.28 6.55 21.43
C ALA A 273 8.74 5.17 21.03
N VAL A 274 8.29 4.98 19.77
CA VAL A 274 7.72 3.70 19.32
C VAL A 274 8.60 2.98 18.30
N ARG A 275 9.62 3.63 17.75
CA ARG A 275 10.43 3.05 16.66
C ARG A 275 11.07 1.72 17.00
N ALA A 276 11.52 1.55 18.25
CA ALA A 276 12.13 0.31 18.74
C ALA A 276 11.12 -0.85 18.91
N GLU A 277 9.84 -0.53 18.94
CA GLU A 277 8.78 -1.53 19.11
C GLU A 277 8.18 -1.97 17.75
N LEU A 278 8.51 -1.25 16.65
CA LEU A 278 8.06 -1.61 15.32
C LEU A 278 8.81 -2.85 14.83
N MET A 279 8.06 -3.79 14.26
CA MET A 279 8.62 -4.98 13.62
C MET A 279 8.86 -4.70 12.15
N THR A 280 9.99 -5.13 11.58
CA THR A 280 10.22 -5.12 10.14
C THR A 280 9.58 -6.34 9.48
N LEU A 281 9.37 -6.33 8.17
CA LEU A 281 8.92 -7.51 7.43
C LEU A 281 9.94 -8.65 7.56
N GLY A 282 11.23 -8.34 7.47
CA GLY A 282 12.29 -9.32 7.65
C GLY A 282 12.26 -9.97 9.02
N ALA A 283 12.06 -9.19 10.10
CA ALA A 283 11.93 -9.73 11.45
C ALA A 283 10.69 -10.61 11.63
N PHE A 284 9.56 -10.23 11.02
CA PHE A 284 8.33 -11.02 11.03
C PHE A 284 8.53 -12.38 10.32
N ILE A 285 9.15 -12.39 9.14
CA ILE A 285 9.45 -13.63 8.40
C ILE A 285 10.38 -14.52 9.23
N ALA A 286 11.43 -13.96 9.84
CA ALA A 286 12.38 -14.72 10.65
C ALA A 286 11.70 -15.35 11.88
N GLU A 287 10.87 -14.57 12.63
CA GLU A 287 10.11 -15.07 13.78
C GLU A 287 9.23 -16.26 13.40
N LEU A 288 8.50 -16.17 12.27
CA LEU A 288 7.61 -17.26 11.84
C LEU A 288 8.37 -18.45 11.29
N THR A 289 9.48 -18.25 10.60
CA THR A 289 10.32 -19.35 10.10
C THR A 289 10.92 -20.15 11.25
N GLU A 290 11.35 -19.48 12.32
CA GLU A 290 11.82 -20.14 13.54
C GLU A 290 10.68 -20.85 14.27
N LEU A 291 9.52 -20.18 14.44
CA LEU A 291 8.36 -20.75 15.14
C LEU A 291 7.83 -22.02 14.47
N TYR A 292 7.95 -22.13 13.16
CA TYR A 292 7.42 -23.26 12.39
C TYR A 292 8.51 -24.18 11.81
N ALA A 293 9.74 -24.08 12.30
CA ALA A 293 10.86 -24.89 11.81
C ALA A 293 10.61 -26.42 11.93
N ASP A 294 9.89 -26.84 12.94
CA ASP A 294 9.57 -28.24 13.23
C ASP A 294 8.21 -28.70 12.66
N ILE A 295 7.50 -27.85 11.95
CA ILE A 295 6.24 -28.22 11.29
C ILE A 295 6.59 -28.82 9.90
N PRO A 296 6.16 -30.06 9.61
CA PRO A 296 6.47 -30.75 8.37
C PRO A 296 5.81 -30.14 7.13
#